data_20f09ffdda31c8ac3d6abb6f5436cd43
#
_entry.id   20f09ffdda31c8ac3d6abb6f5436cd43
#
_cell.length_a   1.000
_cell.length_b   1.000
_cell.length_c   1.000
_cell.angle_alpha   90.00
_cell.angle_beta   90.00
_cell.angle_gamma   90.00
#
_symmetry.space_group_name_H-M   'P 1'
#
loop_
_entity.id
_entity.type
_entity.pdbx_description
1 polymer ?
#
loop_
_entity_poly.entity_id
_entity_poly.type
_entity_poly.pdbx_seq_one_letter_code
_entity_poly.pdbx_strand_id
1 'polypeptide(L)'
;SWRSVDLPHDWAVELDFVNVQDSTLTSHGYKPIGRQFPKTTIGWYRRAFFVPKTDENRRLALRFDGVVRDAIVWLNGHYLGRNLSGYSEFGFDVTDYLRYGQKNQIVVRVDASNAEGWFYEGAGIYRHVWLLKYDPVHVADYGVYVHSQVTASAAQVTAETAICNELDS
;
A
#
# COMPACT_ATOMS: atom_id res chain seq x y z
N SER A 1 21.05 8.12 5.92
CA SER A 1 21.39 8.12 4.48
C SER A 1 20.34 7.35 3.70
N TRP A 2 20.11 7.73 2.43
CA TRP A 2 19.23 6.99 1.54
C TRP A 2 19.99 5.82 0.92
N ARG A 3 19.32 4.68 0.77
CA ARG A 3 19.80 3.53 -0.02
C ARG A 3 18.76 3.12 -1.06
N SER A 4 19.17 2.43 -2.11
CA SER A 4 18.25 1.82 -3.07
C SER A 4 17.76 0.50 -2.53
N VAL A 5 16.45 0.27 -2.67
CA VAL A 5 15.78 -1.01 -2.33
C VAL A 5 14.77 -1.33 -3.40
N ASP A 6 14.52 -2.63 -3.61
CA ASP A 6 13.42 -3.11 -4.43
C ASP A 6 12.20 -3.39 -3.54
N LEU A 7 11.00 -3.30 -4.12
CA LEU A 7 9.76 -3.71 -3.45
C LEU A 7 9.37 -5.11 -3.93
N PRO A 8 8.83 -5.94 -3.04
CA PRO A 8 8.54 -5.75 -1.61
C PRO A 8 9.78 -5.57 -0.73
N HIS A 9 9.68 -4.74 0.30
CA HIS A 9 10.77 -4.48 1.23
C HIS A 9 10.28 -4.38 2.68
N ASP A 10 10.88 -5.18 3.54
CA ASP A 10 10.66 -5.16 4.99
C ASP A 10 12.01 -5.00 5.68
N TRP A 11 12.29 -3.81 6.22
CA TRP A 11 13.57 -3.58 6.87
C TRP A 11 13.72 -4.29 8.22
N ALA A 12 12.60 -4.79 8.80
CA ALA A 12 12.68 -5.54 10.05
C ALA A 12 13.49 -6.83 9.91
N VAL A 13 13.41 -7.49 8.75
CA VAL A 13 14.16 -8.74 8.52
C VAL A 13 15.65 -8.52 8.43
N GLU A 14 16.08 -7.30 8.09
CA GLU A 14 17.50 -6.94 7.96
C GLU A 14 18.16 -6.60 9.29
N LEU A 15 17.37 -6.33 10.34
CA LEU A 15 17.88 -5.99 11.67
C LEU A 15 18.35 -7.25 12.42
N ASP A 16 19.41 -7.12 13.19
CA ASP A 16 19.81 -8.17 14.11
C ASP A 16 18.81 -8.30 15.26
N PHE A 17 18.68 -9.51 15.80
CA PHE A 17 17.89 -9.72 17.01
C PHE A 17 18.59 -9.10 18.21
N VAL A 18 17.80 -8.45 19.04
CA VAL A 18 18.28 -7.92 20.33
C VAL A 18 17.62 -8.68 21.47
N ASN A 19 18.37 -8.86 22.55
CA ASN A 19 17.86 -9.46 23.78
C ASN A 19 17.30 -8.32 24.64
N VAL A 20 15.98 -8.32 24.87
CA VAL A 20 15.35 -7.37 25.77
C VAL A 20 15.16 -8.07 27.13
N GLN A 21 15.68 -7.47 28.19
CA GLN A 21 15.45 -7.97 29.57
C GLN A 21 14.01 -7.63 30.00
N ASP A 22 13.03 -8.23 29.36
CA ASP A 22 11.65 -8.20 29.80
C ASP A 22 11.30 -9.59 30.34
N SER A 23 10.95 -9.66 31.62
CA SER A 23 10.65 -10.93 32.31
C SER A 23 9.45 -11.69 31.74
N THR A 24 8.60 -11.04 30.96
CA THR A 24 7.43 -11.67 30.32
C THR A 24 7.74 -12.23 28.92
N LEU A 25 8.90 -11.89 28.37
CA LEU A 25 9.26 -12.14 26.96
C LEU A 25 10.60 -12.88 26.83
N THR A 26 10.98 -13.68 27.81
CA THR A 26 12.34 -14.17 28.06
C THR A 26 12.87 -15.26 27.15
N SER A 27 12.11 -15.78 26.21
CA SER A 27 12.55 -16.96 25.44
C SER A 27 13.00 -16.69 24.00
N HIS A 28 12.82 -15.46 23.50
CA HIS A 28 13.11 -15.13 22.11
C HIS A 28 13.82 -13.78 21.98
N GLY A 29 14.74 -13.68 21.02
CA GLY A 29 15.26 -12.39 20.58
C GLY A 29 14.20 -11.61 19.79
N TYR A 30 14.23 -10.29 19.86
CA TYR A 30 13.32 -9.38 19.17
C TYR A 30 14.04 -8.62 18.09
N LYS A 31 13.31 -8.31 17.02
CA LYS A 31 13.76 -7.26 16.10
C LYS A 31 13.60 -5.91 16.80
N PRO A 32 14.62 -5.01 16.72
CA PRO A 32 14.59 -3.72 17.41
C PRO A 32 13.67 -2.73 16.69
N ILE A 33 12.36 -3.00 16.77
CA ILE A 33 11.27 -2.19 16.22
C ILE A 33 10.28 -1.89 17.35
N GLY A 34 9.57 -0.79 17.24
CA GLY A 34 8.62 -0.33 18.23
C GLY A 34 9.15 0.87 19.03
N ARG A 35 8.34 1.37 19.95
CA ARG A 35 8.61 2.62 20.68
C ARG A 35 9.94 2.65 21.42
N GLN A 36 10.46 1.49 21.81
CA GLN A 36 11.76 1.38 22.50
C GLN A 36 12.95 1.56 21.55
N PHE A 37 12.71 1.49 20.24
CA PHE A 37 13.74 1.54 19.21
C PHE A 37 13.48 2.64 18.16
N PRO A 38 13.46 3.92 18.55
CA PRO A 38 13.04 5.00 17.65
C PRO A 38 13.90 5.17 16.40
N LYS A 39 15.15 4.71 16.44
CA LYS A 39 16.09 4.81 15.31
C LYS A 39 15.79 3.82 14.17
N THR A 40 15.14 2.71 14.47
CA THR A 40 14.88 1.62 13.54
C THR A 40 13.39 1.43 13.24
N THR A 41 12.56 2.26 13.81
CA THR A 41 11.10 2.10 13.82
C THR A 41 10.40 2.87 12.70
N ILE A 42 10.97 4.02 12.28
CA ILE A 42 10.37 4.87 11.23
C ILE A 42 11.23 4.80 9.99
N GLY A 43 10.61 4.37 8.90
CA GLY A 43 11.21 4.32 7.57
C GLY A 43 10.56 5.31 6.61
N TRP A 44 11.37 5.79 5.67
CA TRP A 44 10.94 6.65 4.61
C TRP A 44 11.31 6.04 3.27
N TYR A 45 10.36 5.99 2.35
CA TYR A 45 10.54 5.60 0.96
C TYR A 45 10.31 6.80 0.06
N ARG A 46 11.08 6.86 -1.03
CA ARG A 46 10.84 7.82 -2.11
C ARG A 46 11.15 7.19 -3.44
N ARG A 47 10.35 7.50 -4.45
CA ARG A 47 10.59 7.07 -5.83
C ARG A 47 10.19 8.17 -6.79
N ALA A 48 11.03 8.43 -7.78
CA ALA A 48 10.65 9.22 -8.94
C ALA A 48 10.19 8.27 -10.06
N PHE A 49 9.10 8.62 -10.74
CA PHE A 49 8.55 7.88 -11.87
C PHE A 49 8.01 8.85 -12.92
N PHE A 50 8.00 8.42 -14.16
CA PHE A 50 7.53 9.22 -15.28
C PHE A 50 6.09 8.83 -15.64
N VAL A 51 5.23 9.83 -15.85
CA VAL A 51 3.87 9.64 -16.38
C VAL A 51 3.80 10.26 -17.76
N PRO A 52 3.52 9.47 -18.81
CA PRO A 52 3.43 10.00 -20.18
C PRO A 52 2.34 11.05 -20.34
N LYS A 53 2.53 11.98 -21.26
CA LYS A 53 1.49 12.97 -21.62
C LYS A 53 0.23 12.32 -22.18
N THR A 54 0.35 11.16 -22.80
CA THR A 54 -0.77 10.37 -23.33
C THR A 54 -1.74 9.84 -22.27
N ASP A 55 -1.35 9.86 -21.01
CA ASP A 55 -2.20 9.41 -19.89
C ASP A 55 -3.06 10.54 -19.29
N GLU A 56 -2.96 11.78 -19.80
CA GLU A 56 -3.61 12.97 -19.24
C GLU A 56 -5.14 12.89 -19.20
N ASN A 57 -5.73 12.10 -20.11
CA ASN A 57 -7.19 11.91 -20.18
C ASN A 57 -7.63 10.58 -19.50
N ARG A 58 -6.76 9.94 -18.73
CA ARG A 58 -7.07 8.73 -17.98
C ARG A 58 -7.25 9.04 -16.52
N ARG A 59 -7.88 8.13 -15.80
CA ARG A 59 -7.88 8.11 -14.35
C ARG A 59 -6.70 7.28 -13.85
N LEU A 60 -5.94 7.84 -12.93
CA LEU A 60 -4.78 7.16 -12.36
C LEU A 60 -4.89 7.03 -10.85
N ALA A 61 -4.63 5.82 -10.35
CA ALA A 61 -4.65 5.54 -8.92
C ALA A 61 -3.33 4.88 -8.48
N LEU A 62 -2.89 5.22 -7.30
CA LEU A 62 -1.86 4.48 -6.57
C LEU A 62 -2.53 3.46 -5.66
N ARG A 63 -2.11 2.20 -5.73
CA ARG A 63 -2.59 1.13 -4.87
C ARG A 63 -1.41 0.48 -4.16
N PHE A 64 -1.57 0.26 -2.87
CA PHE A 64 -0.64 -0.43 -2.01
C PHE A 64 -1.31 -1.71 -1.51
N ASP A 65 -0.74 -2.86 -1.82
CA ASP A 65 -1.29 -4.15 -1.38
C ASP A 65 -1.06 -4.40 0.12
N GLY A 66 -0.09 -3.71 0.71
CA GLY A 66 0.17 -3.76 2.15
C GLY A 66 1.43 -3.01 2.56
N VAL A 67 1.31 -2.25 3.66
CA VAL A 67 2.43 -1.51 4.28
C VAL A 67 2.32 -1.67 5.79
N VAL A 68 3.32 -2.24 6.44
CA VAL A 68 3.39 -2.37 7.89
C VAL A 68 4.26 -1.27 8.45
N ARG A 69 3.67 -0.34 9.20
CA ARG A 69 2.26 0.07 9.36
C ARG A 69 2.22 1.58 9.41
N ASP A 70 1.05 2.13 9.67
CA ASP A 70 0.87 3.59 9.81
C ASP A 70 1.56 4.36 8.69
N ALA A 71 1.13 4.05 7.48
CA ALA A 71 1.67 4.62 6.27
C ALA A 71 1.06 5.99 5.98
N ILE A 72 1.89 6.98 5.74
CA ILE A 72 1.47 8.29 5.23
C ILE A 72 2.09 8.47 3.85
N VAL A 73 1.28 8.90 2.88
CA VAL A 73 1.66 8.99 1.48
C VAL A 73 1.54 10.42 0.96
N TRP A 74 2.56 10.86 0.24
CA TRP A 74 2.59 12.13 -0.50
C TRP A 74 2.94 11.89 -1.96
N LEU A 75 2.36 12.67 -2.85
CA LEU A 75 2.71 12.74 -4.26
C LEU A 75 2.98 14.18 -4.66
N ASN A 76 4.16 14.45 -5.23
CA ASN A 76 4.59 15.79 -5.64
C ASN A 76 4.50 16.86 -4.53
N GLY A 77 4.61 16.43 -3.27
CA GLY A 77 4.48 17.28 -2.09
C GLY A 77 3.05 17.40 -1.54
N HIS A 78 2.05 16.89 -2.25
CA HIS A 78 0.65 16.85 -1.78
C HIS A 78 0.43 15.65 -0.88
N TYR A 79 -0.18 15.86 0.27
CA TYR A 79 -0.61 14.80 1.17
C TYR A 79 -1.80 14.06 0.56
N LEU A 80 -1.66 12.77 0.32
CA LEU A 80 -2.74 11.92 -0.23
C LEU A 80 -3.59 11.31 0.88
N GLY A 81 -2.96 10.83 1.95
CA GLY A 81 -3.69 10.21 3.04
C GLY A 81 -2.80 9.36 3.96
N ARG A 82 -3.47 8.68 4.90
CA ARG A 82 -2.85 7.81 5.90
C ARG A 82 -3.63 6.49 5.99
N ASN A 83 -2.91 5.38 6.06
CA ASN A 83 -3.46 4.07 6.37
C ASN A 83 -2.81 3.49 7.62
N LEU A 84 -3.61 3.16 8.62
CA LEU A 84 -3.13 2.63 9.91
C LEU A 84 -2.92 1.12 9.87
N SER A 85 -3.68 0.41 9.02
CA SER A 85 -3.63 -1.05 8.95
C SER A 85 -2.34 -1.52 8.29
N GLY A 86 -1.70 -2.54 8.89
CA GLY A 86 -0.56 -3.21 8.27
C GLY A 86 -0.96 -4.24 7.22
N TYR A 87 -2.21 -4.70 7.21
CA TYR A 87 -2.62 -5.90 6.46
C TYR A 87 -3.68 -5.66 5.40
N SER A 88 -4.29 -4.49 5.39
CA SER A 88 -5.28 -4.11 4.37
C SER A 88 -4.64 -3.39 3.21
N GLU A 89 -5.18 -3.65 2.02
CA GLU A 89 -4.93 -2.85 0.84
C GLU A 89 -5.52 -1.44 1.02
N PHE A 90 -4.89 -0.45 0.40
CA PHE A 90 -5.39 0.91 0.32
C PHE A 90 -4.90 1.61 -0.94
N GLY A 91 -5.60 2.64 -1.36
CA GLY A 91 -5.25 3.39 -2.56
C GLY A 91 -5.75 4.83 -2.54
N PHE A 92 -5.27 5.58 -3.52
CA PHE A 92 -5.60 6.99 -3.72
C PHE A 92 -5.77 7.26 -5.21
N ASP A 93 -6.84 7.96 -5.59
CA ASP A 93 -6.88 8.62 -6.89
C ASP A 93 -5.80 9.72 -6.90
N VAL A 94 -4.97 9.71 -7.92
CA VAL A 94 -3.83 10.63 -8.04
C VAL A 94 -3.89 11.47 -9.30
N THR A 95 -4.96 11.35 -10.06
CA THR A 95 -5.14 11.99 -11.36
C THR A 95 -4.79 13.47 -11.34
N ASP A 96 -5.35 14.23 -10.38
CA ASP A 96 -5.18 15.68 -10.28
C ASP A 96 -3.83 16.11 -9.66
N TYR A 97 -3.09 15.17 -9.05
CA TYR A 97 -1.81 15.45 -8.41
C TYR A 97 -0.61 15.14 -9.31
N LEU A 98 -0.85 14.52 -10.47
CA LEU A 98 0.19 14.11 -11.40
C LEU A 98 0.61 15.24 -12.34
N ARG A 99 1.89 15.22 -12.69
CA ARG A 99 2.49 16.05 -13.73
C ARG A 99 2.68 15.18 -14.97
N TYR A 100 1.81 15.34 -15.94
CA TYR A 100 1.83 14.56 -17.19
C TYR A 100 2.97 15.00 -18.10
N GLY A 101 3.64 14.05 -18.76
CA GLY A 101 4.85 14.30 -19.56
C GLY A 101 6.08 14.62 -18.72
N GLN A 102 6.05 14.40 -17.40
CA GLN A 102 7.12 14.77 -16.50
C GLN A 102 7.39 13.67 -15.45
N LYS A 103 8.46 13.86 -14.69
CA LYS A 103 8.75 13.04 -13.51
C LYS A 103 7.88 13.49 -12.32
N ASN A 104 7.32 12.51 -11.66
CA ASN A 104 6.57 12.64 -10.42
C ASN A 104 7.36 12.00 -9.28
N GLN A 105 7.14 12.46 -8.05
CA GLN A 105 7.79 11.89 -6.87
C GLN A 105 6.76 11.45 -5.86
N ILE A 106 6.79 10.17 -5.52
CA ILE A 106 6.06 9.62 -4.38
C ILE A 106 6.98 9.55 -3.17
N VAL A 107 6.42 9.84 -2.01
CA VAL A 107 7.07 9.69 -0.70
C VAL A 107 6.12 8.95 0.21
N VAL A 108 6.64 7.96 0.94
CA VAL A 108 5.89 7.18 1.92
C VAL A 108 6.66 7.17 3.23
N ARG A 109 6.01 7.60 4.31
CA ARG A 109 6.48 7.41 5.68
C ARG A 109 5.78 6.20 6.26
N VAL A 110 6.55 5.32 6.86
CA VAL A 110 6.04 4.12 7.54
C VAL A 110 6.49 4.16 8.99
N ASP A 111 5.55 4.01 9.92
CA ASP A 111 5.82 4.08 11.35
C ASP A 111 5.43 2.77 12.04
N ALA A 112 6.40 1.94 12.34
CA ALA A 112 6.24 0.66 13.01
C ALA A 112 6.33 0.77 14.55
N SER A 113 5.97 1.93 15.14
CA SER A 113 6.06 2.16 16.59
C SER A 113 5.06 1.35 17.41
N ASN A 114 3.92 0.99 16.82
CA ASN A 114 2.86 0.29 17.54
C ASN A 114 2.97 -1.22 17.29
N ALA A 115 3.17 -1.97 18.35
CA ALA A 115 3.07 -3.42 18.34
C ALA A 115 1.59 -3.85 18.38
N GLU A 116 1.23 -4.89 17.63
CA GLU A 116 -0.13 -5.46 17.62
C GLU A 116 -0.22 -6.87 18.20
N GLY A 117 0.85 -7.40 18.76
CA GLY A 117 0.84 -8.67 19.49
C GLY A 117 1.18 -9.88 18.63
N TRP A 118 0.55 -10.98 18.78
CA TRP A 118 0.88 -12.37 18.41
C TRP A 118 1.25 -12.69 16.93
N PHE A 119 1.25 -11.72 16.02
CA PHE A 119 1.57 -11.91 14.62
C PHE A 119 3.00 -11.44 14.32
N TYR A 120 3.53 -11.89 13.18
CA TYR A 120 4.76 -11.32 12.67
C TYR A 120 4.57 -9.82 12.40
N GLU A 121 5.35 -9.02 13.08
CA GLU A 121 5.36 -7.58 12.91
C GLU A 121 6.56 -7.21 12.05
N GLY A 122 6.28 -6.87 10.79
CA GLY A 122 7.27 -6.34 9.88
C GLY A 122 7.38 -4.82 9.98
N ALA A 123 8.17 -4.25 9.08
CA ALA A 123 8.29 -2.82 8.93
C ALA A 123 8.64 -2.44 7.49
N GLY A 124 7.71 -1.84 6.78
CA GLY A 124 7.98 -1.41 5.42
C GLY A 124 6.84 -1.66 4.43
N ILE A 125 7.15 -1.41 3.17
CA ILE A 125 6.27 -1.72 2.05
C ILE A 125 6.51 -3.19 1.66
N TYR A 126 5.89 -4.10 2.40
CA TYR A 126 6.16 -5.54 2.30
C TYR A 126 5.39 -6.25 1.18
N ARG A 127 4.54 -5.51 0.45
CA ARG A 127 3.81 -5.99 -0.73
C ARG A 127 3.99 -5.02 -1.90
N HIS A 128 3.29 -5.28 -3.01
CA HIS A 128 3.45 -4.46 -4.21
C HIS A 128 2.81 -3.08 -4.08
N VAL A 129 3.32 -2.16 -4.90
CA VAL A 129 2.72 -0.84 -5.14
C VAL A 129 2.48 -0.70 -6.63
N TRP A 130 1.25 -0.37 -7.00
CA TRP A 130 0.79 -0.28 -8.37
C TRP A 130 0.43 1.15 -8.74
N LEU A 131 0.77 1.55 -9.96
CA LEU A 131 0.16 2.69 -10.63
C LEU A 131 -0.87 2.13 -11.61
N LEU A 132 -2.14 2.21 -11.23
CA LEU A 132 -3.27 1.78 -12.02
C LEU A 132 -3.67 2.88 -12.98
N LYS A 133 -4.08 2.51 -14.20
CA LYS A 133 -4.51 3.43 -15.23
C LYS A 133 -5.83 2.93 -15.79
N TYR A 134 -6.85 3.74 -15.70
CA TYR A 134 -8.18 3.44 -16.20
C TYR A 134 -8.56 4.39 -17.32
N ASP A 135 -9.35 3.92 -18.27
CA ASP A 135 -10.09 4.82 -19.14
C ASP A 135 -11.20 5.49 -18.31
N PRO A 136 -11.70 6.70 -18.70
CA PRO A 136 -12.73 7.39 -17.93
C PRO A 136 -14.01 6.56 -17.72
N VAL A 137 -14.30 5.66 -18.65
CA VAL A 137 -15.35 4.66 -18.49
C VAL A 137 -14.70 3.30 -18.26
N HIS A 138 -14.86 2.76 -17.08
CA HIS A 138 -14.21 1.52 -16.68
C HIS A 138 -15.04 0.74 -15.66
N VAL A 139 -14.70 -0.52 -15.48
CA VAL A 139 -15.26 -1.33 -14.38
C VAL A 139 -14.72 -0.77 -13.06
N ALA A 140 -15.62 -0.49 -12.12
CA ALA A 140 -15.24 -0.02 -10.78
C ALA A 140 -14.29 -1.00 -10.10
N ASP A 141 -13.41 -0.50 -9.24
CA ASP A 141 -12.59 -1.35 -8.38
C ASP A 141 -13.51 -2.26 -7.55
N TYR A 142 -13.22 -3.57 -7.55
CA TYR A 142 -14.09 -4.61 -6.96
C TYR A 142 -15.53 -4.61 -7.48
N GLY A 143 -15.78 -4.00 -8.62
CA GLY A 143 -17.10 -3.79 -9.24
C GLY A 143 -17.70 -5.03 -9.91
N VAL A 144 -17.09 -6.20 -9.78
CA VAL A 144 -17.63 -7.45 -10.30
C VAL A 144 -18.06 -8.34 -9.14
N TYR A 145 -19.37 -8.63 -9.07
CA TYR A 145 -19.94 -9.56 -8.11
C TYR A 145 -20.53 -10.76 -8.82
N VAL A 146 -20.06 -11.95 -8.45
CA VAL A 146 -20.51 -13.21 -9.05
C VAL A 146 -21.12 -14.10 -7.97
N HIS A 147 -22.35 -14.57 -8.20
CA HIS A 147 -23.01 -15.52 -7.34
C HIS A 147 -23.71 -16.61 -8.13
N SER A 148 -24.00 -17.72 -7.50
CA SER A 148 -24.68 -18.84 -8.15
C SER A 148 -25.80 -19.42 -7.32
N GLN A 149 -26.83 -19.92 -8.00
CA GLN A 149 -27.88 -20.76 -7.46
C GLN A 149 -27.70 -22.17 -8.03
N VAL A 150 -27.52 -23.15 -7.17
CA VAL A 150 -27.26 -24.53 -7.58
C VAL A 150 -28.44 -25.41 -7.18
N THR A 151 -28.93 -26.20 -8.13
CA THR A 151 -29.96 -27.24 -7.93
C THR A 151 -29.36 -28.63 -8.22
N ALA A 152 -30.12 -29.67 -8.02
CA ALA A 152 -29.65 -31.04 -8.29
C ALA A 152 -29.30 -31.28 -9.78
N SER A 153 -29.83 -30.49 -10.70
CA SER A 153 -29.70 -30.71 -12.16
C SER A 153 -29.09 -29.52 -12.91
N ALA A 154 -28.95 -28.36 -12.28
CA ALA A 154 -28.46 -27.16 -12.97
C ALA A 154 -27.79 -26.17 -11.99
N ALA A 155 -26.93 -25.31 -12.52
CA ALA A 155 -26.40 -24.15 -11.84
C ALA A 155 -26.69 -22.88 -12.68
N GLN A 156 -27.28 -21.88 -12.06
CA GLN A 156 -27.41 -20.55 -12.64
C GLN A 156 -26.35 -19.64 -12.06
N VAL A 157 -25.52 -19.04 -12.90
CA VAL A 157 -24.48 -18.09 -12.49
C VAL A 157 -24.93 -16.68 -12.92
N THR A 158 -24.90 -15.75 -11.98
CA THR A 158 -25.18 -14.33 -12.24
C THR A 158 -23.89 -13.54 -11.97
N ALA A 159 -23.52 -12.66 -12.91
CA ALA A 159 -22.45 -11.71 -12.76
C ALA A 159 -23.02 -10.29 -12.87
N GLU A 160 -22.83 -9.50 -11.80
CA GLU A 160 -23.18 -8.09 -11.75
C GLU A 160 -21.90 -7.27 -11.90
N THR A 161 -21.92 -6.23 -12.74
CA THR A 161 -20.76 -5.40 -13.00
C THR A 161 -21.10 -3.94 -12.81
N ALA A 162 -20.44 -3.29 -11.85
CA ALA A 162 -20.51 -1.85 -11.65
C ALA A 162 -19.54 -1.13 -12.62
N ILE A 163 -20.05 -0.14 -13.35
CA ILE A 163 -19.27 0.68 -14.28
C ILE A 163 -19.18 2.10 -13.70
N CYS A 164 -17.94 2.62 -13.61
CA CYS A 164 -17.69 4.04 -13.40
C CYS A 164 -17.71 4.76 -14.75
N ASN A 165 -18.39 5.89 -14.79
CA ASN A 165 -18.34 6.82 -15.92
C ASN A 165 -17.92 8.19 -15.35
N GLU A 166 -16.72 8.61 -15.66
CA GLU A 166 -16.11 9.86 -15.20
C GLU A 166 -15.84 10.81 -16.38
N LEU A 167 -16.57 10.63 -17.48
CA LEU A 167 -16.58 11.61 -18.57
C LEU A 167 -17.39 12.83 -18.12
N ASP A 168 -16.81 14.01 -18.34
CA ASP A 168 -17.58 15.25 -18.27
C ASP A 168 -18.63 15.20 -19.37
N SER A 169 -19.90 15.20 -18.98
CA SER A 169 -21.06 15.19 -19.88
C SER A 169 -21.32 16.57 -20.46
#